data_738c9c298165a24da4196a04c54d697a
#
_entry.id   738c9c298165a24da4196a04c54d697a
#
_cell.length_a   1.000
_cell.length_b   1.000
_cell.length_c   1.000
_cell.angle_alpha   90.00
_cell.angle_beta   90.00
_cell.angle_gamma   90.00
#
_symmetry.space_group_name_H-M   'P 1'
#
loop_
_entity.id
_entity.type
_entity.pdbx_description
1 polymer ?
#
loop_
_entity_poly.entity_id
_entity_poly.type
_entity_poly.pdbx_seq_one_letter_code
_entity_poly.pdbx_strand_id
1 'polypeptide(L)'
;FGVDAIGLLGFKLDSGGGSGGTGLLPADGSAGGSQDDYAKLGLTAKARVSNSLLKVGALHFKSPLVSANDTRLLPELFRGALLDVQEIDGLTLRGAHLDRNKLNSSSDYQVFSANRIGGRSDAFDFAGGDYRLTPALTASLHQGRLKDIYRQTFAGLVHTLDLGGQRSLKSDLRFARASEDGGFRELDNRAFGALFSLRLGAHAVAAGYQRISGDDPYPYIAGSDPYLVNFIQIGDFGNVDERSWQLRYDYDFGALGLPGLS
;
A
#
# COMPACT_ATOMS: atom_id res chain seq x y z
N PHE A 1 3.83 -3.94 27.21
CA PHE A 1 4.81 -3.04 26.58
C PHE A 1 5.87 -3.89 25.88
N GLY A 2 6.45 -3.38 24.82
CA GLY A 2 7.52 -4.02 24.08
C GLY A 2 8.27 -3.03 23.20
N VAL A 3 9.45 -3.48 22.72
CA VAL A 3 10.24 -2.76 21.74
C VAL A 3 10.64 -3.73 20.64
N ASP A 4 10.46 -3.34 19.40
CA ASP A 4 10.99 -4.05 18.23
C ASP A 4 12.18 -3.28 17.68
N ALA A 5 13.19 -4.00 17.21
CA ALA A 5 14.27 -3.47 16.42
C ALA A 5 14.26 -4.14 15.04
N ILE A 6 14.37 -3.36 13.99
CA ILE A 6 14.59 -3.85 12.64
C ILE A 6 15.96 -3.38 12.17
N GLY A 7 16.81 -4.31 11.76
CA GLY A 7 18.11 -4.05 11.17
C GLY A 7 18.22 -4.79 9.84
N LEU A 8 18.48 -4.06 8.76
CA LEU A 8 18.55 -4.61 7.40
C LEU A 8 19.81 -4.12 6.72
N LEU A 9 20.47 -5.00 5.97
CA LEU A 9 21.67 -4.70 5.20
C LEU A 9 21.47 -5.14 3.75
N GLY A 10 21.87 -4.29 2.81
CA GLY A 10 21.90 -4.58 1.38
C GLY A 10 23.33 -4.45 0.86
N PHE A 11 23.81 -5.44 0.12
CA PHE A 11 25.12 -5.46 -0.49
C PHE A 11 25.02 -5.68 -1.99
N LYS A 12 25.83 -4.96 -2.74
CA LYS A 12 26.00 -5.13 -4.17
C LYS A 12 27.04 -6.26 -4.41
N LEU A 13 26.63 -7.31 -5.08
CA LEU A 13 27.52 -8.45 -5.35
C LEU A 13 28.27 -8.32 -6.66
N ASP A 14 27.80 -7.46 -7.58
CA ASP A 14 28.43 -7.19 -8.86
C ASP A 14 28.52 -5.68 -9.08
N SER A 15 29.69 -5.20 -9.43
CA SER A 15 29.99 -3.79 -9.71
C SER A 15 29.89 -3.44 -11.20
N GLY A 16 29.30 -4.28 -12.04
CA GLY A 16 29.00 -3.97 -13.43
C GLY A 16 28.20 -2.69 -13.60
N GLY A 17 28.37 -1.99 -14.73
CA GLY A 17 27.63 -0.76 -15.02
C GLY A 17 26.12 -0.97 -15.11
N GLY A 18 25.34 0.10 -14.90
CA GLY A 18 23.89 0.10 -15.13
C GLY A 18 23.01 -0.36 -13.96
N SER A 19 23.55 -0.49 -12.74
CA SER A 19 22.77 -0.84 -11.54
C SER A 19 22.03 0.35 -10.92
N GLY A 20 22.34 1.59 -11.31
CA GLY A 20 21.63 2.79 -10.87
C GLY A 20 20.20 2.86 -11.42
N GLY A 21 19.27 3.46 -10.66
CA GLY A 21 17.88 3.66 -11.06
C GLY A 21 16.95 2.45 -10.89
N THR A 22 17.48 1.29 -10.51
CA THR A 22 16.66 0.08 -10.25
C THR A 22 15.83 0.17 -8.96
N GLY A 23 16.18 1.08 -8.05
CA GLY A 23 15.57 1.19 -6.72
C GLY A 23 15.97 0.07 -5.75
N LEU A 24 16.95 -0.77 -6.13
CA LEU A 24 17.49 -1.83 -5.26
C LEU A 24 18.56 -1.29 -4.32
N LEU A 25 19.41 -0.42 -4.81
CA LEU A 25 20.49 0.24 -4.06
C LEU A 25 20.33 1.76 -4.16
N PRO A 26 20.82 2.54 -3.17
CA PRO A 26 20.90 3.99 -3.30
C PRO A 26 21.79 4.40 -4.48
N ALA A 27 21.47 5.54 -5.10
CA ALA A 27 22.36 6.13 -6.09
C ALA A 27 23.67 6.63 -5.41
N ASP A 28 24.80 6.51 -6.09
CA ASP A 28 26.09 7.01 -5.60
C ASP A 28 26.41 8.45 -6.07
N GLY A 29 25.49 9.06 -6.83
CA GLY A 29 25.61 10.39 -7.40
C GLY A 29 26.27 10.42 -8.78
N SER A 30 26.81 9.30 -9.27
CA SER A 30 27.31 9.19 -10.64
C SER A 30 26.19 8.80 -11.62
N ALA A 31 26.40 9.04 -12.92
CA ALA A 31 25.43 8.68 -13.94
C ALA A 31 25.29 7.14 -14.04
N GLY A 32 24.15 6.61 -13.56
CA GLY A 32 23.86 5.19 -13.58
C GLY A 32 24.58 4.36 -12.52
N GLY A 33 25.25 4.99 -11.56
CA GLY A 33 25.95 4.31 -10.47
C GLY A 33 25.07 4.07 -9.24
N SER A 34 25.45 3.10 -8.43
CA SER A 34 24.81 2.79 -7.16
C SER A 34 25.84 2.51 -6.08
N GLN A 35 25.49 2.81 -4.84
CA GLN A 35 26.33 2.49 -3.67
C GLN A 35 26.55 0.98 -3.57
N ASP A 36 27.70 0.58 -2.98
CA ASP A 36 28.07 -0.83 -2.85
C ASP A 36 27.32 -1.50 -1.68
N ASP A 37 26.92 -0.72 -0.69
CA ASP A 37 26.11 -1.19 0.45
C ASP A 37 25.23 -0.08 1.02
N TYR A 38 24.24 -0.47 1.78
CA TYR A 38 23.44 0.42 2.60
C TYR A 38 22.74 -0.35 3.71
N ALA A 39 22.31 0.37 4.74
CA ALA A 39 21.66 -0.22 5.90
C ALA A 39 20.39 0.52 6.29
N LYS A 40 19.45 -0.20 6.88
CA LYS A 40 18.29 0.39 7.56
C LYS A 40 18.25 -0.07 8.99
N LEU A 41 18.12 0.90 9.90
CA LEU A 41 17.84 0.65 11.30
C LEU A 41 16.55 1.36 11.68
N GLY A 42 15.71 0.67 12.46
CA GLY A 42 14.49 1.21 13.01
C GLY A 42 14.18 0.63 14.37
N LEU A 43 13.68 1.46 15.28
CA LEU A 43 13.18 1.06 16.59
C LEU A 43 11.70 1.42 16.69
N THR A 44 10.90 0.54 17.32
CA THR A 44 9.47 0.74 17.52
C THR A 44 9.08 0.38 18.93
N ALA A 45 8.64 1.37 19.72
CA ALA A 45 8.01 1.12 21.00
C ALA A 45 6.55 0.69 20.79
N LYS A 46 6.10 -0.27 21.60
CA LYS A 46 4.74 -0.82 21.54
C LYS A 46 4.08 -0.80 22.92
N ALA A 47 2.80 -0.41 22.94
CA ALA A 47 1.95 -0.52 24.11
C ALA A 47 0.62 -1.17 23.70
N ARG A 48 0.25 -2.26 24.37
CA ARG A 48 -1.04 -2.93 24.19
C ARG A 48 -1.90 -2.76 25.43
N VAL A 49 -3.14 -2.37 25.21
CA VAL A 49 -4.19 -2.34 26.23
C VAL A 49 -5.40 -3.05 25.64
N SER A 50 -5.86 -4.12 26.28
CA SER A 50 -6.89 -4.99 25.71
C SER A 50 -6.54 -5.45 24.28
N ASN A 51 -7.42 -5.20 23.30
CA ASN A 51 -7.23 -5.48 21.89
C ASN A 51 -6.72 -4.26 21.10
N SER A 52 -6.32 -3.20 21.80
CA SER A 52 -5.77 -1.99 21.18
C SER A 52 -4.25 -1.99 21.26
N LEU A 53 -3.58 -1.62 20.16
CA LEU A 53 -2.12 -1.63 20.02
C LEU A 53 -1.64 -0.29 19.46
N LEU A 54 -0.86 0.44 20.28
CA LEU A 54 -0.10 1.61 19.86
C LEU A 54 1.33 1.20 19.51
N LYS A 55 1.83 1.69 18.38
CA LYS A 55 3.23 1.57 17.92
C LYS A 55 3.78 2.97 17.65
N VAL A 56 4.99 3.25 18.11
CA VAL A 56 5.66 4.55 17.89
C VAL A 56 7.10 4.29 17.49
N GLY A 57 7.53 4.85 16.38
CA GLY A 57 8.90 4.71 15.86
C GLY A 57 8.95 4.36 14.38
N ALA A 58 9.76 3.37 14.01
CA ALA A 58 9.89 2.85 12.65
C ALA A 58 8.76 1.87 12.34
N LEU A 59 7.90 2.21 11.41
CA LEU A 59 6.68 1.48 11.11
C LEU A 59 6.75 0.88 9.70
N HIS A 60 6.41 -0.40 9.60
CA HIS A 60 6.12 -1.06 8.33
C HIS A 60 4.70 -1.60 8.39
N PHE A 61 3.81 -1.07 7.55
CA PHE A 61 2.40 -1.46 7.51
C PHE A 61 1.77 -1.12 6.17
N LYS A 62 0.58 -1.66 5.92
CA LYS A 62 -0.25 -1.40 4.74
C LYS A 62 -1.63 -0.93 5.16
N SER A 63 -2.13 0.10 4.49
CA SER A 63 -3.50 0.59 4.58
C SER A 63 -3.96 1.09 3.20
N PRO A 64 -5.27 1.31 2.99
CA PRO A 64 -5.75 1.81 1.70
C PRO A 64 -5.21 3.18 1.27
N LEU A 65 -4.74 3.99 2.21
CA LEU A 65 -4.27 5.35 1.95
C LEU A 65 -2.74 5.49 1.95
N VAL A 66 -2.04 4.56 2.59
CA VAL A 66 -0.58 4.49 2.62
C VAL A 66 -0.14 3.06 2.83
N SER A 67 0.68 2.55 1.94
CA SER A 67 1.11 1.16 1.94
C SER A 67 2.61 1.10 1.73
N ALA A 68 3.34 0.63 2.75
CA ALA A 68 4.78 0.46 2.64
C ALA A 68 5.13 -0.46 1.48
N ASN A 69 5.99 0.03 0.59
CA ASN A 69 6.50 -0.76 -0.51
C ASN A 69 7.54 -1.77 -0.01
N ASP A 70 7.31 -3.04 -0.29
CA ASP A 70 8.21 -4.16 0.04
C ASP A 70 8.67 -4.95 -1.20
N THR A 71 8.51 -4.37 -2.40
CA THR A 71 8.83 -5.01 -3.69
C THR A 71 10.27 -4.83 -4.13
N ARG A 72 11.14 -4.31 -3.27
CA ARG A 72 12.57 -4.08 -3.52
C ARG A 72 13.42 -4.85 -2.53
N LEU A 73 14.74 -4.66 -2.56
CA LEU A 73 15.71 -5.35 -1.70
C LEU A 73 15.41 -5.12 -0.20
N LEU A 74 15.20 -3.86 0.19
CA LEU A 74 14.79 -3.51 1.56
C LEU A 74 13.46 -2.76 1.53
N PRO A 75 12.55 -3.00 2.51
CA PRO A 75 11.23 -2.38 2.52
C PRO A 75 11.28 -0.89 2.81
N GLU A 76 10.27 -0.14 2.38
CA GLU A 76 9.99 1.20 2.86
C GLU A 76 9.60 1.17 4.34
N LEU A 77 10.06 2.18 5.10
CA LEU A 77 9.69 2.38 6.50
C LEU A 77 9.11 3.77 6.68
N PHE A 78 8.07 3.89 7.49
CA PHE A 78 7.55 5.16 7.95
C PHE A 78 8.05 5.46 9.37
N ARG A 79 8.13 6.74 9.73
CA ARG A 79 8.34 7.16 11.11
C ARG A 79 7.08 7.86 11.61
N GLY A 80 6.66 7.55 12.86
CA GLY A 80 5.47 8.14 13.45
C GLY A 80 4.84 7.27 14.51
N ALA A 81 3.52 7.44 14.67
CA ALA A 81 2.68 6.67 15.58
C ALA A 81 1.54 6.01 14.79
N LEU A 82 1.22 4.76 15.13
CA LEU A 82 0.14 3.96 14.57
C LEU A 82 -0.67 3.33 15.71
N LEU A 83 -1.96 3.54 15.69
CA LEU A 83 -2.91 2.95 16.64
C LEU A 83 -3.88 2.01 15.89
N ASP A 84 -3.90 0.75 16.30
CA ASP A 84 -4.91 -0.24 15.90
C ASP A 84 -5.84 -0.49 17.10
N VAL A 85 -7.18 -0.42 16.89
CA VAL A 85 -8.22 -0.64 17.92
C VAL A 85 -9.17 -1.73 17.44
N GLN A 86 -9.34 -2.78 18.24
CA GLN A 86 -10.19 -3.95 17.95
C GLN A 86 -11.04 -4.34 19.16
N GLU A 87 -11.65 -3.34 19.83
CA GLU A 87 -12.44 -3.55 21.05
C GLU A 87 -13.90 -3.98 20.76
N ILE A 88 -14.35 -3.78 19.53
CA ILE A 88 -15.71 -4.12 19.08
C ILE A 88 -15.60 -5.26 18.07
N ASP A 89 -16.38 -6.32 18.28
CA ASP A 89 -16.37 -7.46 17.35
C ASP A 89 -16.73 -7.04 15.92
N GLY A 90 -15.94 -7.52 14.98
CA GLY A 90 -16.08 -7.19 13.57
C GLY A 90 -15.59 -5.80 13.17
N LEU A 91 -15.21 -4.92 14.12
CA LEU A 91 -14.70 -3.57 13.82
C LEU A 91 -13.21 -3.47 14.10
N THR A 92 -12.43 -3.10 13.08
CA THR A 92 -11.03 -2.70 13.22
C THR A 92 -10.93 -1.22 12.90
N LEU A 93 -10.52 -0.40 13.86
CA LEU A 93 -10.19 1.01 13.63
C LEU A 93 -8.68 1.17 13.58
N ARG A 94 -8.20 2.04 12.72
CA ARG A 94 -6.79 2.38 12.56
C ARG A 94 -6.61 3.87 12.37
N GLY A 95 -5.63 4.44 13.06
CA GLY A 95 -5.21 5.82 12.88
C GLY A 95 -3.71 5.95 12.95
N ALA A 96 -3.13 6.88 12.21
CA ALA A 96 -1.71 7.17 12.27
C ALA A 96 -1.40 8.64 12.07
N HIS A 97 -0.31 9.05 12.70
CA HIS A 97 0.43 10.28 12.41
C HIS A 97 1.84 9.89 11.97
N LEU A 98 2.22 10.25 10.74
CA LEU A 98 3.51 9.96 10.16
C LEU A 98 4.22 11.27 9.82
N ASP A 99 5.51 11.38 10.10
CA ASP A 99 6.29 12.59 9.85
C ASP A 99 7.41 12.42 8.82
N ARG A 100 7.82 11.20 8.52
CA ARG A 100 8.88 10.87 7.55
C ARG A 100 8.67 9.50 6.93
N ASN A 101 9.23 9.29 5.74
CA ASN A 101 9.46 7.96 5.21
C ASN A 101 10.94 7.73 4.90
N LYS A 102 11.32 6.46 4.90
CA LYS A 102 12.61 5.95 4.47
C LYS A 102 12.36 5.05 3.28
N LEU A 103 12.71 5.52 2.08
CA LEU A 103 12.47 4.79 0.83
C LEU A 103 13.22 3.45 0.79
N ASN A 104 12.80 2.56 -0.09
CA ASN A 104 13.43 1.24 -0.31
C ASN A 104 14.94 1.34 -0.47
N SER A 105 15.41 2.25 -1.32
CA SER A 105 16.82 2.48 -1.63
C SER A 105 17.40 3.68 -0.86
N SER A 106 17.11 3.81 0.43
CA SER A 106 17.65 4.89 1.27
C SER A 106 17.95 4.40 2.69
N SER A 107 19.05 4.87 3.26
CA SER A 107 19.37 4.71 4.68
C SER A 107 18.70 5.79 5.55
N ASP A 108 18.23 6.89 4.95
CA ASP A 108 17.80 8.09 5.66
C ASP A 108 16.29 8.31 5.59
N TYR A 109 15.76 8.93 6.65
CA TYR A 109 14.39 9.44 6.66
C TYR A 109 14.31 10.78 5.93
N GLN A 110 13.28 10.94 5.12
CA GLN A 110 12.99 12.17 4.39
C GLN A 110 11.54 12.62 4.59
N VAL A 111 11.26 13.89 4.28
CA VAL A 111 9.89 14.40 4.20
C VAL A 111 9.15 13.72 3.05
N PHE A 112 7.84 13.61 3.18
CA PHE A 112 7.00 13.04 2.13
C PHE A 112 7.03 13.91 0.87
N SER A 113 6.87 13.24 -0.27
CA SER A 113 6.48 13.87 -1.52
C SER A 113 5.27 13.15 -2.09
N ALA A 114 4.40 13.88 -2.80
CA ALA A 114 3.28 13.26 -3.48
C ALA A 114 3.70 12.78 -4.86
N ASN A 115 3.41 11.52 -5.17
CA ASN A 115 3.67 10.95 -6.48
C ASN A 115 2.75 11.61 -7.53
N ARG A 116 3.26 11.83 -8.73
CA ARG A 116 2.57 12.38 -9.93
C ARG A 116 2.14 13.84 -9.84
N ILE A 117 1.76 14.34 -8.67
CA ILE A 117 1.29 15.73 -8.49
C ILE A 117 2.34 16.67 -7.91
N GLY A 118 3.43 16.10 -7.35
CA GLY A 118 4.52 16.87 -6.73
C GLY A 118 4.15 17.42 -5.36
N GLY A 119 5.00 18.36 -4.87
CA GLY A 119 4.88 18.90 -3.52
C GLY A 119 5.62 18.08 -2.48
N ARG A 120 5.90 18.72 -1.32
CA ARG A 120 6.57 18.11 -0.16
C ARG A 120 5.80 18.42 1.10
N SER A 121 5.71 17.44 2.00
CA SER A 121 4.99 17.56 3.26
C SER A 121 5.78 16.94 4.40
N ASP A 122 5.65 17.50 5.59
CA ASP A 122 6.26 17.01 6.81
C ASP A 122 5.32 16.12 7.63
N ALA A 123 4.06 15.94 7.21
CA ALA A 123 3.10 15.12 7.91
C ALA A 123 2.10 14.41 6.98
N PHE A 124 1.77 13.16 7.33
CA PHE A 124 0.64 12.43 6.81
C PHE A 124 -0.19 11.88 7.97
N ASP A 125 -1.43 12.29 8.03
CA ASP A 125 -2.40 11.83 9.03
C ASP A 125 -3.46 10.98 8.35
N PHE A 126 -3.88 9.88 8.98
CA PHE A 126 -5.06 9.16 8.52
C PHE A 126 -5.81 8.50 9.68
N ALA A 127 -7.11 8.30 9.47
CA ALA A 127 -7.96 7.49 10.31
C ALA A 127 -8.99 6.77 9.46
N GLY A 128 -9.43 5.62 9.93
CA GLY A 128 -10.48 4.85 9.26
C GLY A 128 -10.71 3.51 9.91
N GLY A 129 -11.49 2.67 9.25
CA GLY A 129 -11.76 1.36 9.76
C GLY A 129 -12.40 0.43 8.74
N ASP A 130 -12.37 -0.83 9.12
CA ASP A 130 -12.99 -1.94 8.40
C ASP A 130 -14.04 -2.56 9.32
N TYR A 131 -15.26 -2.72 8.82
CA TYR A 131 -16.35 -3.33 9.56
C TYR A 131 -16.90 -4.56 8.84
N ARG A 132 -16.86 -5.70 9.52
CA ARG A 132 -17.44 -6.96 9.05
C ARG A 132 -18.95 -6.94 9.29
N LEU A 133 -19.70 -6.47 8.29
CA LEU A 133 -21.17 -6.39 8.32
C LEU A 133 -21.82 -7.77 8.46
N THR A 134 -21.25 -8.77 7.79
CA THR A 134 -21.61 -10.19 7.89
C THR A 134 -20.34 -11.03 7.79
N PRO A 135 -20.36 -12.35 8.06
CA PRO A 135 -19.21 -13.21 7.82
C PRO A 135 -18.67 -13.16 6.39
N ALA A 136 -19.53 -12.77 5.42
CA ALA A 136 -19.18 -12.72 3.99
C ALA A 136 -18.91 -11.29 3.48
N LEU A 137 -19.24 -10.23 4.23
CA LEU A 137 -19.24 -8.87 3.74
C LEU A 137 -18.50 -7.93 4.71
N THR A 138 -17.46 -7.29 4.20
CA THR A 138 -16.68 -6.24 4.91
C THR A 138 -16.79 -4.92 4.16
N ALA A 139 -17.09 -3.85 4.89
CA ALA A 139 -17.04 -2.47 4.41
C ALA A 139 -15.86 -1.74 5.03
N SER A 140 -15.22 -0.86 4.26
CA SER A 140 -14.07 -0.06 4.67
C SER A 140 -14.32 1.41 4.40
N LEU A 141 -13.93 2.28 5.34
CA LEU A 141 -13.92 3.73 5.14
C LEU A 141 -12.69 4.31 5.81
N HIS A 142 -11.86 5.01 5.03
CA HIS A 142 -10.64 5.65 5.51
C HIS A 142 -10.54 7.06 4.95
N GLN A 143 -9.99 7.98 5.75
CA GLN A 143 -9.66 9.33 5.34
C GLN A 143 -8.22 9.66 5.74
N GLY A 144 -7.47 10.25 4.80
CA GLY A 144 -6.09 10.68 5.02
C GLY A 144 -5.83 12.07 4.48
N ARG A 145 -4.77 12.67 4.99
CA ARG A 145 -4.32 14.02 4.67
C ARG A 145 -2.80 14.04 4.55
N LEU A 146 -2.30 14.30 3.36
CA LEU A 146 -0.92 14.74 3.19
C LEU A 146 -0.93 16.26 3.34
N LYS A 147 -0.46 16.73 4.49
CA LYS A 147 -0.56 18.12 4.94
C LYS A 147 -0.13 19.10 3.85
N ASP A 148 -0.96 20.11 3.62
CA ASP A 148 -0.79 21.19 2.64
C ASP A 148 -0.75 20.73 1.16
N ILE A 149 -1.07 19.46 0.85
CA ILE A 149 -1.05 18.93 -0.51
C ILE A 149 -2.41 18.34 -0.88
N TYR A 150 -2.86 17.25 -0.23
CA TYR A 150 -4.15 16.63 -0.56
C TYR A 150 -4.83 15.97 0.64
N ARG A 151 -6.15 15.86 0.54
CA ARG A 151 -7.00 14.97 1.34
C ARG A 151 -7.53 13.85 0.47
N GLN A 152 -7.56 12.64 1.00
CA GLN A 152 -8.06 11.48 0.28
C GLN A 152 -9.04 10.69 1.14
N THR A 153 -10.20 10.36 0.59
CA THR A 153 -11.18 9.45 1.19
C THR A 153 -11.22 8.17 0.38
N PHE A 154 -11.14 7.05 1.06
CA PHE A 154 -11.28 5.72 0.49
C PHE A 154 -12.51 5.03 1.06
N ALA A 155 -13.32 4.40 0.19
CA ALA A 155 -14.40 3.49 0.54
C ALA A 155 -14.19 2.15 -0.17
N GLY A 156 -14.33 1.06 0.56
CA GLY A 156 -14.15 -0.30 0.04
C GLY A 156 -15.30 -1.21 0.44
N LEU A 157 -15.57 -2.22 -0.40
CA LEU A 157 -16.51 -3.28 -0.11
C LEU A 157 -15.95 -4.61 -0.61
N VAL A 158 -15.74 -5.55 0.29
CA VAL A 158 -15.30 -6.91 -0.05
C VAL A 158 -16.39 -7.89 0.34
N HIS A 159 -16.87 -8.65 -0.64
CA HIS A 159 -17.87 -9.70 -0.46
C HIS A 159 -17.32 -11.04 -0.95
N THR A 160 -17.50 -12.10 -0.18
CA THR A 160 -17.14 -13.46 -0.56
C THR A 160 -18.38 -14.33 -0.48
N LEU A 161 -18.91 -14.71 -1.63
CA LEU A 161 -20.04 -15.62 -1.76
C LEU A 161 -19.52 -17.05 -1.85
N ASP A 162 -19.89 -17.88 -0.87
CA ASP A 162 -19.68 -19.32 -0.95
C ASP A 162 -20.73 -19.95 -1.88
N LEU A 163 -20.27 -20.63 -2.92
CA LEU A 163 -21.11 -21.32 -3.92
C LEU A 163 -21.20 -22.85 -3.65
N GLY A 164 -20.60 -23.31 -2.54
CA GLY A 164 -20.51 -24.73 -2.19
C GLY A 164 -19.53 -25.53 -3.06
N GLY A 165 -19.11 -26.69 -2.60
CA GLY A 165 -18.25 -27.61 -3.38
C GLY A 165 -16.89 -27.01 -3.79
N GLN A 166 -16.22 -26.30 -2.87
CA GLN A 166 -14.94 -25.60 -3.12
C GLN A 166 -15.03 -24.52 -4.20
N ARG A 167 -16.19 -23.87 -4.31
CA ARG A 167 -16.41 -22.75 -5.25
C ARG A 167 -16.74 -21.48 -4.47
N SER A 168 -16.19 -20.39 -4.88
CA SER A 168 -16.50 -19.08 -4.28
C SER A 168 -16.33 -17.94 -5.28
N LEU A 169 -17.10 -16.89 -5.11
CA LEU A 169 -16.96 -15.63 -5.83
C LEU A 169 -16.59 -14.54 -4.84
N LYS A 170 -15.40 -13.96 -5.01
CA LYS A 170 -14.97 -12.76 -4.26
C LYS A 170 -15.15 -11.53 -5.14
N SER A 171 -15.82 -10.52 -4.60
CA SER A 171 -15.99 -9.19 -5.21
C SER A 171 -15.26 -8.17 -4.32
N ASP A 172 -14.36 -7.38 -4.90
CA ASP A 172 -13.60 -6.31 -4.24
C ASP A 172 -13.88 -5.01 -5.02
N LEU A 173 -14.63 -4.11 -4.39
CA LEU A 173 -15.00 -2.81 -4.95
C LEU A 173 -14.26 -1.73 -4.17
N ARG A 174 -13.62 -0.81 -4.88
CA ARG A 174 -12.85 0.29 -4.31
C ARG A 174 -13.23 1.61 -4.94
N PHE A 175 -13.40 2.61 -4.11
CA PHE A 175 -13.58 3.99 -4.53
C PHE A 175 -12.67 4.88 -3.71
N ALA A 176 -11.95 5.77 -4.37
CA ALA A 176 -11.18 6.81 -3.73
C ALA A 176 -11.47 8.16 -4.36
N ARG A 177 -11.50 9.21 -3.54
CA ARG A 177 -11.58 10.59 -3.98
C ARG A 177 -10.50 11.40 -3.29
N ALA A 178 -9.75 12.17 -4.06
CA ALA A 178 -8.78 13.11 -3.55
C ALA A 178 -9.13 14.53 -3.97
N SER A 179 -8.91 15.48 -3.08
CA SER A 179 -9.02 16.91 -3.28
C SER A 179 -7.82 17.61 -2.65
N GLU A 180 -7.64 18.87 -2.96
CA GLU A 180 -6.59 19.70 -2.39
C GLU A 180 -6.66 19.79 -0.85
N ASP A 181 -5.50 19.98 -0.23
CA ASP A 181 -5.33 20.43 1.15
C ASP A 181 -4.37 21.62 1.17
N GLY A 182 -4.85 22.75 1.72
CA GLY A 182 -4.09 24.00 1.69
C GLY A 182 -4.06 24.66 0.31
N GLY A 183 -3.02 25.45 0.05
CA GLY A 183 -2.90 26.29 -1.15
C GLY A 183 -1.86 25.80 -2.18
N PHE A 184 -1.45 24.52 -2.15
CA PHE A 184 -0.42 24.03 -3.05
C PHE A 184 -0.86 24.08 -4.52
N ARG A 185 -2.03 23.51 -4.83
CA ARG A 185 -2.70 23.54 -6.15
C ARG A 185 -4.12 23.01 -6.02
N GLU A 186 -4.99 23.36 -6.94
CA GLU A 186 -6.27 22.67 -7.10
C GLU A 186 -6.04 21.19 -7.44
N LEU A 187 -6.90 20.31 -6.92
CA LEU A 187 -6.82 18.87 -7.14
C LEU A 187 -8.22 18.24 -7.16
N ASP A 188 -8.58 17.59 -8.25
CA ASP A 188 -9.75 16.71 -8.34
C ASP A 188 -9.35 15.36 -8.95
N ASN A 189 -9.44 14.32 -8.15
CA ASN A 189 -9.21 12.95 -8.58
C ASN A 189 -10.25 12.02 -7.99
N ARG A 190 -10.72 11.08 -8.81
CA ARG A 190 -11.59 9.99 -8.42
C ARG A 190 -11.06 8.70 -9.03
N ALA A 191 -10.90 7.68 -8.21
CA ALA A 191 -10.51 6.36 -8.65
C ALA A 191 -11.61 5.35 -8.30
N PHE A 192 -12.02 4.57 -9.27
CA PHE A 192 -12.93 3.44 -9.10
C PHE A 192 -12.22 2.17 -9.54
N GLY A 193 -12.34 1.11 -8.74
CA GLY A 193 -11.83 -0.22 -9.05
C GLY A 193 -12.83 -1.30 -8.69
N ALA A 194 -12.91 -2.33 -9.51
CA ALA A 194 -13.68 -3.54 -9.26
C ALA A 194 -12.86 -4.77 -9.66
N LEU A 195 -12.76 -5.74 -8.77
CA LEU A 195 -12.09 -7.03 -9.02
C LEU A 195 -13.01 -8.16 -8.60
N PHE A 196 -13.33 -9.04 -9.55
CA PHE A 196 -14.10 -10.24 -9.32
C PHE A 196 -13.21 -11.45 -9.50
N SER A 197 -13.18 -12.34 -8.49
CA SER A 197 -12.36 -13.55 -8.50
C SER A 197 -13.25 -14.77 -8.26
N LEU A 198 -13.37 -15.63 -9.24
CA LEU A 198 -14.13 -16.88 -9.20
C LEU A 198 -13.16 -18.04 -8.97
N ARG A 199 -13.34 -18.76 -7.85
CA ARG A 199 -12.64 -20.00 -7.56
C ARG A 199 -13.53 -21.19 -7.89
N LEU A 200 -12.96 -22.18 -8.58
CA LEU A 200 -13.62 -23.45 -8.97
C LEU A 200 -12.65 -24.60 -8.68
N GLY A 201 -12.66 -25.10 -7.44
CA GLY A 201 -11.68 -26.09 -6.98
C GLY A 201 -10.25 -25.55 -7.05
N ALA A 202 -9.41 -26.20 -7.88
CA ALA A 202 -8.02 -25.81 -8.09
C ALA A 202 -7.84 -24.59 -9.04
N HIS A 203 -8.88 -24.19 -9.75
CA HIS A 203 -8.84 -23.08 -10.71
C HIS A 203 -9.30 -21.78 -10.05
N ALA A 204 -8.62 -20.66 -10.35
CA ALA A 204 -9.11 -19.33 -10.02
C ALA A 204 -8.99 -18.40 -11.24
N VAL A 205 -10.08 -17.73 -11.56
CA VAL A 205 -10.13 -16.73 -12.65
C VAL A 205 -10.51 -15.39 -12.02
N ALA A 206 -9.76 -14.34 -12.32
CA ALA A 206 -10.09 -13.00 -11.86
C ALA A 206 -10.17 -12.02 -13.02
N ALA A 207 -11.18 -11.14 -12.99
CA ALA A 207 -11.35 -10.03 -13.92
C ALA A 207 -11.43 -8.73 -13.14
N GLY A 208 -10.63 -7.73 -13.53
CA GLY A 208 -10.57 -6.42 -12.89
C GLY A 208 -10.78 -5.28 -13.87
N TYR A 209 -11.38 -4.21 -13.35
CA TYR A 209 -11.55 -2.94 -14.04
C TYR A 209 -11.17 -1.80 -13.11
N GLN A 210 -10.43 -0.83 -13.65
CA GLN A 210 -10.08 0.39 -12.94
C GLN A 210 -10.30 1.60 -13.83
N ARG A 211 -10.80 2.69 -13.25
CA ARG A 211 -10.99 3.98 -13.90
C ARG A 211 -10.52 5.10 -13.00
N ILE A 212 -9.69 5.96 -13.55
CA ILE A 212 -9.33 7.26 -12.98
C ILE A 212 -10.11 8.33 -13.69
N SER A 213 -10.60 9.34 -12.98
CA SER A 213 -11.36 10.47 -13.51
C SER A 213 -11.13 11.73 -12.66
N GLY A 214 -11.40 12.89 -13.23
CA GLY A 214 -11.06 14.20 -12.68
C GLY A 214 -9.87 14.79 -13.42
N ASP A 215 -9.40 15.94 -12.98
CA ASP A 215 -8.37 16.72 -13.69
C ASP A 215 -6.94 16.30 -13.33
N ASP A 216 -6.78 15.43 -12.32
CA ASP A 216 -5.50 15.03 -11.79
C ASP A 216 -5.31 13.50 -11.75
N PRO A 217 -4.06 13.01 -11.86
CA PRO A 217 -3.74 11.60 -11.65
C PRO A 217 -3.97 11.18 -10.20
N TYR A 218 -4.09 9.87 -9.96
CA TYR A 218 -4.26 9.33 -8.60
C TYR A 218 -3.07 9.69 -7.70
N PRO A 219 -3.27 10.49 -6.63
CA PRO A 219 -2.20 10.90 -5.74
C PRO A 219 -1.94 9.84 -4.67
N TYR A 220 -0.66 9.63 -4.36
CA TYR A 220 -0.22 8.82 -3.22
C TYR A 220 1.19 9.25 -2.79
N ILE A 221 1.65 8.80 -1.64
CA ILE A 221 3.01 9.11 -1.16
C ILE A 221 4.04 8.45 -2.07
N ALA A 222 5.00 9.23 -2.56
CA ALA A 222 6.05 8.74 -3.44
C ALA A 222 6.92 7.68 -2.71
N GLY A 223 7.15 6.57 -3.39
CA GLY A 223 7.84 5.41 -2.84
C GLY A 223 6.92 4.33 -2.27
N SER A 224 5.71 4.70 -1.84
CA SER A 224 4.69 3.77 -1.35
C SER A 224 3.94 3.08 -2.49
N ASP A 225 3.24 1.99 -2.18
CA ASP A 225 2.37 1.30 -3.12
C ASP A 225 0.98 1.95 -3.16
N PRO A 226 0.42 2.27 -4.35
CA PRO A 226 -0.96 2.71 -4.47
C PRO A 226 -1.93 1.55 -4.21
N TYR A 227 -3.04 1.82 -3.52
CA TYR A 227 -4.07 0.81 -3.26
C TYR A 227 -5.11 0.75 -4.40
N LEU A 228 -4.62 0.45 -5.60
CA LEU A 228 -5.42 0.31 -6.82
C LEU A 228 -5.57 -1.16 -7.22
N VAL A 229 -6.70 -1.53 -7.85
CA VAL A 229 -6.97 -2.94 -8.19
C VAL A 229 -6.05 -3.47 -9.28
N ASN A 230 -5.60 -2.61 -10.19
CA ASN A 230 -4.74 -2.98 -11.32
C ASN A 230 -3.24 -2.73 -11.05
N PHE A 231 -2.87 -2.33 -9.82
CA PHE A 231 -1.48 -2.32 -9.39
C PHE A 231 -1.03 -3.74 -9.03
N ILE A 232 -0.64 -4.51 -10.04
CA ILE A 232 -0.25 -5.93 -9.90
C ILE A 232 1.15 -6.24 -10.44
N GLN A 233 1.75 -5.29 -11.15
CA GLN A 233 3.11 -5.37 -11.69
C GLN A 233 3.80 -4.01 -11.51
N ILE A 234 4.43 -3.46 -12.54
CA ILE A 234 5.15 -2.18 -12.48
C ILE A 234 4.20 -0.98 -12.66
N GLY A 235 3.18 -1.11 -13.50
CA GLY A 235 2.23 -0.04 -13.81
C GLY A 235 1.12 0.04 -12.76
N ASP A 236 0.78 1.26 -12.34
CA ASP A 236 -0.33 1.53 -11.41
C ASP A 236 -1.61 1.99 -12.13
N PHE A 237 -1.51 2.35 -13.43
CA PHE A 237 -2.63 2.81 -14.25
C PHE A 237 -3.41 3.95 -13.59
N GLY A 238 -2.67 4.89 -12.99
CA GLY A 238 -3.19 6.00 -12.18
C GLY A 238 -3.19 7.35 -12.91
N ASN A 239 -3.06 7.41 -14.25
CA ASN A 239 -3.05 8.68 -15.01
C ASN A 239 -4.45 9.27 -15.13
N VAL A 240 -4.53 10.55 -15.50
CA VAL A 240 -5.79 11.25 -15.77
C VAL A 240 -6.60 10.51 -16.84
N ASP A 241 -7.89 10.33 -16.61
CA ASP A 241 -8.86 9.67 -17.50
C ASP A 241 -8.49 8.25 -17.94
N GLU A 242 -7.55 7.62 -17.25
CA GLU A 242 -7.09 6.27 -17.58
C GLU A 242 -8.13 5.21 -17.20
N ARG A 243 -8.27 4.23 -18.11
CA ARG A 243 -9.06 3.01 -17.91
C ARG A 243 -8.18 1.81 -18.14
N SER A 244 -8.21 0.86 -17.22
CA SER A 244 -7.42 -0.36 -17.35
C SER A 244 -8.24 -1.60 -17.00
N TRP A 245 -7.82 -2.72 -17.57
CA TRP A 245 -8.45 -4.02 -17.39
C TRP A 245 -7.38 -5.04 -17.04
N GLN A 246 -7.75 -6.02 -16.23
CA GLN A 246 -6.92 -7.21 -16.01
C GLN A 246 -7.75 -8.48 -16.15
N LEU A 247 -7.10 -9.52 -16.63
CA LEU A 247 -7.58 -10.88 -16.58
C LEU A 247 -6.46 -11.74 -16.01
N ARG A 248 -6.76 -12.55 -14.99
CA ARG A 248 -5.80 -13.44 -14.35
C ARG A 248 -6.38 -14.84 -14.23
N TYR A 249 -5.52 -15.82 -14.40
CA TYR A 249 -5.82 -17.22 -14.16
C TYR A 249 -4.72 -17.80 -13.28
N ASP A 250 -5.12 -18.48 -12.22
CA ASP A 250 -4.24 -19.18 -11.30
C ASP A 250 -4.71 -20.65 -11.20
N TYR A 251 -3.76 -21.58 -11.07
CA TYR A 251 -4.04 -23.00 -10.87
C TYR A 251 -3.25 -23.54 -9.69
N ASP A 252 -3.93 -24.17 -8.74
CA ASP A 252 -3.31 -24.82 -7.58
C ASP A 252 -2.88 -26.25 -7.96
N PHE A 253 -1.58 -26.43 -8.18
CA PHE A 253 -1.00 -27.74 -8.53
C PHE A 253 -0.99 -28.72 -7.35
N GLY A 254 -1.40 -28.31 -6.15
CA GLY A 254 -1.69 -29.22 -5.04
C GLY A 254 -2.71 -30.27 -5.41
N ALA A 255 -3.67 -29.94 -6.31
CA ALA A 255 -4.64 -30.89 -6.87
C ALA A 255 -4.00 -32.02 -7.70
N LEU A 256 -2.77 -31.83 -8.17
CA LEU A 256 -1.97 -32.83 -8.91
C LEU A 256 -0.85 -33.44 -8.04
N GLY A 257 -0.90 -33.24 -6.71
CA GLY A 257 0.10 -33.80 -5.78
C GLY A 257 1.38 -32.96 -5.66
N LEU A 258 1.39 -31.69 -6.11
CA LEU A 258 2.50 -30.75 -6.02
C LEU A 258 2.12 -29.57 -5.11
N PRO A 259 2.02 -29.79 -3.77
CA PRO A 259 1.59 -28.74 -2.85
C PRO A 259 2.60 -27.58 -2.82
N GLY A 260 2.07 -26.33 -2.80
CA GLY A 260 2.88 -25.11 -2.77
C GLY A 260 3.29 -24.58 -4.14
N LEU A 261 2.92 -25.24 -5.22
CA LEU A 261 3.06 -24.74 -6.59
C LEU A 261 1.72 -24.17 -7.07
N SER A 262 1.74 -22.90 -7.56
CA SER A 262 0.59 -22.24 -8.18
C SER A 262 1.03 -21.37 -9.35
#